data_1fe7f26412621c2810b9d493952d5388
#
_entry.id   1fe7f26412621c2810b9d493952d5388
#
_cell.length_a   1.000
_cell.length_b   1.000
_cell.length_c   1.000
_cell.angle_alpha   90.00
_cell.angle_beta   90.00
_cell.angle_gamma   90.00
#
_symmetry.space_group_name_H-M   'P 1'
#
loop_
_entity.id
_entity.type
_entity.pdbx_description
1 polymer ?
#
loop_
_entity_poly.entity_id
_entity_poly.type
_entity_poly.pdbx_seq_one_letter_code
_entity_poly.pdbx_strand_id
1 'polypeptide(L)'
;MKKLLLTLLVVSSAFSLQAARNKFDYSIVFVPEEGGVKFEKITDDADMVADYKGGLVGKTSGIFGSRKTTTIDWWVLPQIGLSPDGKRLGYINEKNGTNNIMIKNAAKGGASVQRTFRTNVQGFTWSADGKELCFTEVRGGHQGIYLVSAEQGTVVKQISNGSDNDMGGVLTRDGNTIYFHRGEGMASYSLWSYDRKTNLFSNYSRGMTACPIPGDNNSIYCARFTDKKESEIWRVNFQTGVEELILGTPGKSYTSPQLSPDGKWLLVTGSSKSEKEGLDNTDIFVVRTDGTQLTQLTYHPGNDLSPVWSPDGKSIFFVSQRGSKDRYYNVWRMDFNL
;
A
#
# COMPACT_ATOMS: atom_id res chain seq x y z
N MET A 1 -1.99 -15.60 -50.49
CA MET A 1 -1.38 -14.33 -50.18
C MET A 1 -2.05 -13.56 -49.02
N LYS A 2 -3.38 -13.58 -48.83
CA LYS A 2 -4.06 -12.85 -47.71
C LYS A 2 -3.75 -13.40 -46.30
N LYS A 3 -3.44 -14.68 -46.12
CA LYS A 3 -3.13 -15.23 -44.79
C LYS A 3 -1.72 -14.89 -44.29
N LEU A 4 -0.77 -14.59 -45.18
CA LEU A 4 0.61 -14.24 -44.82
C LEU A 4 0.69 -12.76 -44.31
N LEU A 5 -0.16 -11.87 -44.83
CA LEU A 5 -0.20 -10.46 -44.40
C LEU A 5 -0.78 -10.30 -42.98
N LEU A 6 -1.76 -11.15 -42.60
CA LEU A 6 -2.37 -11.07 -41.26
C LEU A 6 -1.40 -11.53 -40.16
N THR A 7 -0.55 -12.52 -40.46
CA THR A 7 0.45 -13.03 -39.49
C THR A 7 1.58 -12.03 -39.27
N LEU A 8 1.97 -11.28 -40.31
CA LEU A 8 2.99 -10.22 -40.18
C LEU A 8 2.48 -9.01 -39.36
N LEU A 9 1.19 -8.65 -39.50
CA LEU A 9 0.61 -7.53 -38.73
C LEU A 9 0.48 -7.86 -37.23
N VAL A 10 0.16 -9.11 -36.88
CA VAL A 10 0.06 -9.53 -35.47
C VAL A 10 1.44 -9.64 -34.83
N VAL A 11 2.47 -10.09 -35.57
CA VAL A 11 3.85 -10.15 -35.07
C VAL A 11 4.43 -8.74 -34.93
N SER A 12 4.15 -7.81 -35.84
CA SER A 12 4.64 -6.43 -35.72
C SER A 12 3.99 -5.67 -34.56
N SER A 13 2.71 -5.91 -34.27
CA SER A 13 2.05 -5.29 -33.11
C SER A 13 2.55 -5.87 -31.77
N ALA A 14 2.86 -7.15 -31.72
CA ALA A 14 3.46 -7.78 -30.55
C ALA A 14 4.90 -7.29 -30.29
N PHE A 15 5.69 -7.09 -31.35
CA PHE A 15 7.03 -6.51 -31.24
C PHE A 15 7.02 -5.03 -30.84
N SER A 16 6.05 -4.24 -31.30
CA SER A 16 5.92 -2.84 -30.92
C SER A 16 5.47 -2.66 -29.46
N LEU A 17 4.60 -3.54 -28.94
CA LEU A 17 4.22 -3.57 -27.52
C LEU A 17 5.39 -4.01 -26.61
N GLN A 18 6.21 -4.94 -27.06
CA GLN A 18 7.38 -5.41 -26.32
C GLN A 18 8.51 -4.37 -26.33
N ALA A 19 8.68 -3.65 -27.44
CA ALA A 19 9.64 -2.56 -27.56
C ALA A 19 9.23 -1.33 -26.72
N ALA A 20 7.93 -1.03 -26.59
CA ALA A 20 7.44 0.03 -25.72
C ALA A 20 7.66 -0.25 -24.22
N ARG A 21 7.58 -1.52 -23.80
CA ARG A 21 7.84 -1.93 -22.42
C ARG A 21 9.31 -1.84 -21.98
N ASN A 22 10.25 -1.77 -22.92
CA ASN A 22 11.68 -1.64 -22.63
C ASN A 22 12.18 -0.18 -22.63
N LYS A 23 11.26 0.80 -22.66
CA LYS A 23 11.60 2.22 -22.84
C LYS A 23 12.10 2.92 -21.59
N PHE A 24 11.89 2.34 -20.41
CA PHE A 24 12.27 2.95 -19.14
C PHE A 24 13.44 2.21 -18.50
N ASP A 25 14.43 2.99 -18.07
CA ASP A 25 15.56 2.50 -17.30
C ASP A 25 15.23 2.59 -15.79
N TYR A 26 14.79 1.47 -15.22
CA TYR A 26 14.49 1.38 -13.78
C TYR A 26 15.75 1.41 -12.90
N SER A 27 16.95 1.31 -13.49
CA SER A 27 18.20 1.42 -12.74
C SER A 27 18.55 2.84 -12.31
N ILE A 28 17.87 3.85 -12.84
CA ILE A 28 18.01 5.23 -12.39
C ILE A 28 17.50 5.38 -10.96
N VAL A 29 18.11 6.28 -10.22
CA VAL A 29 17.72 6.59 -8.83
C VAL A 29 17.03 7.94 -8.76
N PHE A 30 17.44 8.89 -9.60
CA PHE A 30 16.94 10.26 -9.62
C PHE A 30 16.32 10.60 -10.97
N VAL A 31 15.29 11.40 -10.94
CA VAL A 31 14.75 12.09 -12.12
C VAL A 31 14.76 13.60 -11.87
N PRO A 32 14.91 14.44 -12.92
CA PRO A 32 15.06 15.90 -12.76
C PRO A 32 13.89 16.56 -12.03
N GLU A 33 12.68 16.02 -12.21
CA GLU A 33 11.43 16.50 -11.62
C GLU A 33 11.42 16.39 -10.08
N GLU A 34 12.24 15.52 -9.49
CA GLU A 34 12.37 15.32 -8.04
C GLU A 34 13.24 16.39 -7.36
N GLY A 35 13.79 17.34 -8.13
CA GLY A 35 14.33 18.60 -7.60
C GLY A 35 15.55 18.49 -6.67
N GLY A 36 16.34 17.41 -6.76
CA GLY A 36 17.52 17.21 -5.93
C GLY A 36 17.24 16.68 -4.53
N VAL A 37 16.05 16.15 -4.29
CA VAL A 37 15.72 15.40 -3.07
C VAL A 37 16.69 14.23 -2.92
N LYS A 38 17.20 14.04 -1.70
CA LYS A 38 18.10 12.92 -1.40
C LYS A 38 17.32 11.65 -1.17
N PHE A 39 17.62 10.61 -1.95
CA PHE A 39 17.08 9.26 -1.81
C PHE A 39 18.14 8.31 -1.23
N GLU A 40 17.74 7.49 -0.28
CA GLU A 40 18.58 6.46 0.32
C GLU A 40 17.89 5.09 0.23
N LYS A 41 18.57 4.10 -0.35
CA LYS A 41 18.10 2.71 -0.39
C LYS A 41 18.31 2.06 0.97
N ILE A 42 17.24 1.59 1.61
CA ILE A 42 17.26 1.01 2.96
C ILE A 42 17.37 -0.51 2.94
N THR A 43 16.64 -1.18 2.03
CA THR A 43 16.79 -2.62 1.79
C THR A 43 17.62 -2.84 0.53
N ASP A 44 18.20 -4.01 0.38
CA ASP A 44 18.84 -4.42 -0.86
C ASP A 44 18.02 -5.54 -1.54
N ASP A 45 18.47 -6.01 -2.71
CA ASP A 45 17.68 -6.93 -3.54
C ASP A 45 17.39 -8.27 -2.85
N ALA A 46 18.15 -8.64 -1.80
CA ALA A 46 17.90 -9.82 -0.99
C ALA A 46 16.77 -9.62 0.04
N ASP A 47 16.50 -8.37 0.41
CA ASP A 47 15.45 -7.97 1.37
C ASP A 47 14.16 -7.53 0.67
N MET A 48 13.90 -7.96 -0.57
CA MET A 48 12.80 -7.50 -1.40
C MET A 48 11.46 -7.48 -0.66
N VAL A 49 10.78 -6.35 -0.79
CA VAL A 49 9.35 -6.25 -0.45
C VAL A 49 8.58 -7.03 -1.49
N ALA A 50 8.02 -8.15 -1.10
CA ALA A 50 7.31 -9.16 -1.90
C ALA A 50 7.63 -9.15 -3.41
N ASP A 51 8.13 -10.24 -3.96
CA ASP A 51 8.49 -10.32 -5.38
C ASP A 51 7.26 -10.12 -6.28
N TYR A 52 6.95 -8.87 -6.60
CA TYR A 52 5.92 -8.51 -7.56
C TYR A 52 6.39 -8.66 -9.02
N LYS A 53 7.20 -9.65 -9.33
CA LYS A 53 7.48 -10.05 -10.72
C LYS A 53 6.19 -10.41 -11.43
N GLY A 54 5.45 -9.38 -11.81
CA GLY A 54 4.27 -9.54 -12.62
C GLY A 54 2.95 -9.06 -12.05
N GLY A 55 2.97 -8.22 -11.02
CA GLY A 55 1.76 -7.85 -10.30
C GLY A 55 1.14 -9.07 -9.62
N LEU A 56 0.22 -8.91 -8.71
CA LEU A 56 -0.57 -10.00 -8.13
C LEU A 56 -1.48 -10.62 -9.21
N VAL A 57 -0.86 -11.32 -10.13
CA VAL A 57 -1.53 -12.24 -11.01
C VAL A 57 -1.52 -13.56 -10.28
N GLY A 58 -2.53 -13.84 -9.48
CA GLY A 58 -2.82 -15.18 -9.04
C GLY A 58 -2.99 -16.03 -10.29
N LYS A 59 -2.00 -16.84 -10.65
CA LYS A 59 -2.18 -17.91 -11.62
C LYS A 59 -3.05 -18.95 -10.97
N THR A 60 -4.34 -18.86 -11.12
CA THR A 60 -5.19 -20.02 -10.97
C THR A 60 -4.97 -20.88 -12.21
N SER A 61 -4.21 -21.95 -12.07
CA SER A 61 -4.09 -23.00 -13.07
C SER A 61 -5.40 -23.78 -13.10
N GLY A 62 -6.33 -23.35 -13.93
CA GLY A 62 -7.49 -24.14 -14.30
C GLY A 62 -7.21 -24.97 -15.56
N ILE A 63 -7.88 -26.09 -15.75
CA ILE A 63 -7.79 -27.01 -16.89
C ILE A 63 -8.03 -26.31 -18.25
N PHE A 64 -8.51 -25.09 -18.28
CA PHE A 64 -8.84 -24.27 -19.46
C PHE A 64 -8.07 -22.94 -19.55
N GLY A 65 -6.80 -22.89 -19.16
CA GLY A 65 -5.93 -21.72 -19.33
C GLY A 65 -5.91 -20.78 -18.12
N SER A 66 -4.79 -20.10 -17.98
CA SER A 66 -4.58 -19.12 -16.89
C SER A 66 -5.49 -17.92 -17.08
N ARG A 67 -6.53 -17.77 -16.28
CA ARG A 67 -7.22 -16.51 -16.11
C ARG A 67 -6.35 -15.60 -15.24
N LYS A 68 -5.99 -14.43 -15.78
CA LYS A 68 -5.49 -13.33 -14.96
C LYS A 68 -6.65 -12.85 -14.09
N THR A 69 -6.72 -13.31 -12.86
CA THR A 69 -7.49 -12.61 -11.85
C THR A 69 -6.59 -11.47 -11.35
N THR A 70 -6.88 -10.26 -11.76
CA THR A 70 -6.41 -9.08 -11.05
C THR A 70 -7.01 -9.15 -9.67
N THR A 71 -6.28 -9.70 -8.72
CA THR A 71 -6.61 -9.51 -7.33
C THR A 71 -6.33 -8.05 -7.04
N ILE A 72 -7.40 -7.37 -6.84
CA ILE A 72 -7.53 -6.00 -6.50
C ILE A 72 -6.70 -5.73 -5.23
N ASP A 73 -6.00 -4.62 -5.24
CA ASP A 73 -5.80 -3.74 -4.11
C ASP A 73 -4.69 -4.07 -3.11
N TRP A 74 -3.78 -4.99 -3.40
CA TRP A 74 -2.57 -5.14 -2.58
C TRP A 74 -1.78 -3.81 -2.47
N TRP A 75 -1.77 -2.99 -3.52
CA TRP A 75 -1.07 -1.71 -3.57
C TRP A 75 -1.69 -0.62 -2.67
N VAL A 76 -2.94 -0.82 -2.23
CA VAL A 76 -3.59 0.08 -1.27
C VAL A 76 -3.29 -0.30 0.19
N LEU A 77 -2.82 -1.53 0.46
CA LEU A 77 -2.48 -1.97 1.79
C LEU A 77 -1.03 -1.61 2.14
N PRO A 78 -0.73 -1.17 3.37
CA PRO A 78 0.63 -0.83 3.77
C PRO A 78 1.56 -2.04 3.68
N GLN A 79 2.58 -1.95 2.83
CA GLN A 79 3.59 -3.01 2.64
C GLN A 79 4.79 -2.83 3.56
N ILE A 80 4.96 -1.61 4.09
CA ILE A 80 5.99 -1.24 5.03
C ILE A 80 5.40 -0.44 6.18
N GLY A 81 6.14 -0.35 7.29
CA GLY A 81 5.78 0.49 8.42
C GLY A 81 6.98 0.73 9.31
N LEU A 82 7.09 1.93 9.87
CA LEU A 82 8.06 2.24 10.91
C LEU A 82 7.45 2.00 12.29
N SER A 83 8.25 1.49 13.22
CA SER A 83 7.87 1.51 14.64
C SER A 83 7.70 2.96 15.13
N PRO A 84 6.87 3.21 16.14
CA PRO A 84 6.60 4.57 16.61
C PRO A 84 7.84 5.34 17.09
N ASP A 85 8.91 4.64 17.50
CA ASP A 85 10.18 5.23 17.87
C ASP A 85 11.13 5.47 16.67
N GLY A 86 10.71 5.09 15.45
CA GLY A 86 11.46 5.22 14.20
C GLY A 86 12.67 4.30 14.06
N LYS A 87 12.94 3.42 15.03
CA LYS A 87 14.16 2.60 15.04
C LYS A 87 14.04 1.31 14.24
N ARG A 88 12.82 0.82 14.07
CA ARG A 88 12.57 -0.46 13.37
C ARG A 88 11.72 -0.22 12.13
N LEU A 89 12.14 -0.84 11.04
CA LEU A 89 11.39 -0.94 9.80
C LEU A 89 10.78 -2.34 9.71
N GLY A 90 9.46 -2.41 9.58
CA GLY A 90 8.76 -3.61 9.15
C GLY A 90 8.52 -3.57 7.65
N TYR A 91 8.59 -4.71 6.99
CA TYR A 91 8.27 -4.85 5.57
C TYR A 91 7.82 -6.27 5.25
N ILE A 92 7.07 -6.42 4.17
CA ILE A 92 6.64 -7.73 3.69
C ILE A 92 7.68 -8.27 2.73
N ASN A 93 8.11 -9.51 2.95
CA ASN A 93 9.01 -10.23 2.08
C ASN A 93 8.42 -11.58 1.70
N GLU A 94 8.53 -11.94 0.42
CA GLU A 94 8.21 -13.29 -0.04
C GLU A 94 9.38 -14.21 0.23
N LYS A 95 9.11 -15.30 0.92
CA LYS A 95 10.08 -16.37 1.14
C LYS A 95 9.40 -17.72 0.99
N ASN A 96 9.92 -18.55 0.09
CA ASN A 96 9.39 -19.88 -0.16
C ASN A 96 7.89 -19.91 -0.54
N GLY A 97 7.45 -18.94 -1.35
CA GLY A 97 6.07 -18.85 -1.82
C GLY A 97 5.06 -18.33 -0.77
N THR A 98 5.55 -17.77 0.33
CA THR A 98 4.71 -17.15 1.38
C THR A 98 5.18 -15.74 1.70
N ASN A 99 4.23 -14.84 1.90
CA ASN A 99 4.49 -13.47 2.29
C ASN A 99 4.52 -13.35 3.82
N ASN A 100 5.63 -12.85 4.35
CA ASN A 100 5.82 -12.73 5.79
C ASN A 100 6.30 -11.34 6.18
N ILE A 101 5.96 -10.91 7.40
CA ILE A 101 6.48 -9.66 7.96
C ILE A 101 7.89 -9.90 8.48
N MET A 102 8.80 -9.08 7.99
CA MET A 102 10.19 -8.96 8.43
C MET A 102 10.37 -7.66 9.20
N ILE A 103 11.22 -7.67 10.22
CA ILE A 103 11.61 -6.46 10.96
C ILE A 103 13.12 -6.34 10.96
N LYS A 104 13.62 -5.14 10.68
CA LYS A 104 15.04 -4.77 10.76
C LYS A 104 15.21 -3.39 11.40
N ASN A 105 16.46 -2.98 11.64
CA ASN A 105 16.77 -1.60 11.95
C ASN A 105 16.35 -0.70 10.77
N ALA A 106 15.77 0.47 11.04
CA ALA A 106 15.30 1.41 10.01
C ALA A 106 16.46 2.08 9.23
N ALA A 107 17.68 2.02 9.74
CA ALA A 107 18.87 2.44 9.00
C ALA A 107 19.24 1.42 7.91
N LYS A 108 20.03 1.89 6.93
CA LYS A 108 20.58 1.05 5.88
C LYS A 108 21.38 -0.11 6.44
N GLY A 109 21.22 -1.29 5.84
CA GLY A 109 21.92 -2.51 6.26
C GLY A 109 21.29 -3.19 7.48
N GLY A 110 21.97 -4.16 8.05
CA GLY A 110 21.53 -4.93 9.21
C GLY A 110 20.66 -6.15 8.86
N ALA A 111 20.62 -7.11 9.78
CA ALA A 111 19.86 -8.33 9.61
C ALA A 111 18.35 -8.11 9.85
N SER A 112 17.53 -8.85 9.12
CA SER A 112 16.08 -8.87 9.29
C SER A 112 15.67 -10.07 10.13
N VAL A 113 14.63 -9.90 10.94
CA VAL A 113 14.02 -10.96 11.76
C VAL A 113 12.58 -11.17 11.32
N GLN A 114 12.25 -12.40 10.94
CA GLN A 114 10.90 -12.78 10.56
C GLN A 114 9.96 -12.79 11.76
N ARG A 115 8.74 -12.25 11.60
CA ARG A 115 7.72 -12.14 12.66
C ARG A 115 6.48 -12.98 12.41
N THR A 116 6.16 -13.27 11.16
CA THR A 116 5.07 -14.18 10.79
C THR A 116 5.64 -15.39 10.05
N PHE A 117 5.00 -16.55 10.17
CA PHE A 117 5.51 -17.80 9.62
C PHE A 117 4.41 -18.56 8.91
N ARG A 118 4.66 -19.04 7.69
CA ARG A 118 3.70 -19.80 6.87
C ARG A 118 2.40 -19.02 6.64
N THR A 119 2.51 -17.72 6.49
CA THR A 119 1.40 -16.80 6.28
C THR A 119 1.37 -16.33 4.83
N ASN A 120 0.30 -15.64 4.47
CA ASN A 120 0.21 -14.90 3.21
C ASN A 120 -0.27 -13.49 3.53
N VAL A 121 0.64 -12.71 4.15
CA VAL A 121 0.38 -11.33 4.55
C VAL A 121 0.25 -10.45 3.32
N GLN A 122 -0.80 -9.61 3.30
CA GLN A 122 -1.03 -8.64 2.23
C GLN A 122 -0.71 -7.20 2.64
N GLY A 123 -0.77 -6.88 3.92
CA GLY A 123 -0.46 -5.57 4.46
C GLY A 123 -0.44 -5.60 5.98
N PHE A 124 0.22 -4.63 6.61
CA PHE A 124 0.29 -4.54 8.06
C PHE A 124 0.49 -3.11 8.55
N THR A 125 0.19 -2.87 9.81
CA THR A 125 0.45 -1.63 10.53
C THR A 125 1.02 -1.91 11.92
N TRP A 126 1.77 -0.94 12.48
CA TRP A 126 2.25 -0.99 13.85
C TRP A 126 1.20 -0.47 14.83
N SER A 127 1.16 -1.05 16.04
CA SER A 127 0.50 -0.39 17.18
C SER A 127 1.30 0.85 17.61
N ALA A 128 0.62 1.82 18.19
CA ALA A 128 1.25 3.09 18.61
C ALA A 128 2.28 2.93 19.73
N ASP A 129 2.24 1.83 20.49
CA ASP A 129 3.25 1.49 21.50
C ASP A 129 4.39 0.63 20.93
N GLY A 130 4.32 0.26 19.66
CA GLY A 130 5.33 -0.53 18.94
C GLY A 130 5.43 -2.00 19.37
N LYS A 131 4.45 -2.52 20.12
CA LYS A 131 4.49 -3.90 20.63
C LYS A 131 3.76 -4.91 19.77
N GLU A 132 2.78 -4.45 18.97
CA GLU A 132 1.97 -5.31 18.13
C GLU A 132 2.04 -4.87 16.67
N LEU A 133 1.81 -5.84 15.78
CA LEU A 133 1.55 -5.64 14.36
C LEU A 133 0.13 -6.11 14.07
N CYS A 134 -0.68 -5.25 13.47
CA CYS A 134 -1.98 -5.60 12.92
C CYS A 134 -1.81 -5.89 11.45
N PHE A 135 -2.23 -7.05 10.97
CA PHE A 135 -2.01 -7.44 9.58
C PHE A 135 -3.21 -8.13 8.96
N THR A 136 -3.27 -8.07 7.64
CA THR A 136 -4.20 -8.82 6.81
C THR A 136 -3.53 -10.09 6.32
N GLU A 137 -4.18 -11.24 6.53
CA GLU A 137 -3.71 -12.54 6.03
C GLU A 137 -4.77 -13.17 5.14
N VAL A 138 -4.33 -13.77 4.03
CA VAL A 138 -5.18 -14.65 3.22
C VAL A 138 -5.05 -16.08 3.73
N ARG A 139 -6.15 -16.65 4.17
CA ARG A 139 -6.22 -18.04 4.61
C ARG A 139 -7.45 -18.72 4.01
N GLY A 140 -7.23 -19.84 3.33
CA GLY A 140 -8.34 -20.57 2.68
C GLY A 140 -9.11 -19.78 1.62
N GLY A 141 -8.48 -18.78 0.99
CA GLY A 141 -9.09 -17.92 -0.02
C GLY A 141 -9.82 -16.68 0.55
N HIS A 142 -9.86 -16.52 1.84
CA HIS A 142 -10.48 -15.38 2.53
C HIS A 142 -9.45 -14.50 3.23
N GLN A 143 -9.77 -13.23 3.36
CA GLN A 143 -8.93 -12.23 4.04
C GLN A 143 -9.44 -11.98 5.44
N GLY A 144 -8.54 -11.92 6.40
CA GLY A 144 -8.88 -11.66 7.80
C GLY A 144 -7.86 -10.79 8.50
N ILE A 145 -8.25 -10.18 9.61
CA ILE A 145 -7.42 -9.31 10.44
C ILE A 145 -6.85 -10.09 11.61
N TYR A 146 -5.56 -9.94 11.80
CA TYR A 146 -4.78 -10.62 12.83
C TYR A 146 -3.86 -9.65 13.57
N LEU A 147 -3.49 -10.00 14.80
CA LEU A 147 -2.48 -9.32 15.60
C LEU A 147 -1.34 -10.30 15.94
N VAL A 148 -0.12 -9.81 15.91
CA VAL A 148 1.07 -10.54 16.35
C VAL A 148 1.99 -9.63 17.16
N SER A 149 2.71 -10.19 18.14
CA SER A 149 3.74 -9.46 18.87
C SER A 149 4.88 -9.06 17.93
N ALA A 150 5.26 -7.79 17.95
CA ALA A 150 6.40 -7.28 17.19
C ALA A 150 7.76 -7.81 17.71
N GLU A 151 7.83 -8.33 18.94
CA GLU A 151 9.04 -8.84 19.54
C GLU A 151 9.16 -10.36 19.43
N GLN A 152 8.10 -11.10 19.73
CA GLN A 152 8.15 -12.56 19.85
C GLN A 152 7.68 -13.29 18.60
N GLY A 153 6.76 -12.71 17.83
CA GLY A 153 6.27 -13.28 16.56
C GLY A 153 5.49 -14.60 16.66
N THR A 154 5.27 -15.13 17.86
CA THR A 154 4.81 -16.51 18.05
C THR A 154 3.32 -16.65 18.34
N VAL A 155 2.66 -15.61 18.84
CA VAL A 155 1.24 -15.65 19.17
C VAL A 155 0.49 -14.76 18.22
N VAL A 156 -0.31 -15.38 17.36
CA VAL A 156 -1.18 -14.66 16.44
C VAL A 156 -2.59 -14.69 17.03
N LYS A 157 -3.15 -13.51 17.32
CA LYS A 157 -4.54 -13.35 17.71
C LYS A 157 -5.37 -13.06 16.47
N GLN A 158 -6.31 -13.91 16.14
CA GLN A 158 -7.30 -13.65 15.09
C GLN A 158 -8.34 -12.65 15.62
N ILE A 159 -8.59 -11.59 14.87
CA ILE A 159 -9.60 -10.57 15.17
C ILE A 159 -10.89 -10.86 14.41
N SER A 160 -10.78 -11.14 13.12
CA SER A 160 -11.92 -11.53 12.30
C SER A 160 -11.71 -12.91 11.68
N ASN A 161 -12.81 -13.63 11.41
CA ASN A 161 -12.75 -15.01 10.91
C ASN A 161 -12.41 -15.12 9.41
N GLY A 162 -12.30 -13.99 8.71
CA GLY A 162 -12.00 -13.95 7.29
C GLY A 162 -13.16 -14.31 6.36
N SER A 163 -14.35 -14.64 6.88
CA SER A 163 -15.50 -15.01 6.03
C SER A 163 -16.00 -13.85 5.16
N ASP A 164 -15.74 -12.62 5.60
CA ASP A 164 -16.28 -11.39 5.00
C ASP A 164 -15.23 -10.56 4.24
N ASN A 165 -14.03 -11.09 4.02
CA ASN A 165 -12.90 -10.39 3.40
C ASN A 165 -12.57 -9.06 4.09
N ASP A 166 -12.02 -9.17 5.30
CA ASP A 166 -11.59 -8.05 6.11
C ASP A 166 -10.13 -7.69 5.83
N MET A 167 -9.85 -6.42 5.51
CA MET A 167 -8.55 -5.96 5.05
C MET A 167 -8.15 -4.61 5.65
N GLY A 168 -6.83 -4.36 5.67
CA GLY A 168 -6.28 -3.05 5.99
C GLY A 168 -6.48 -2.63 7.44
N GLY A 169 -6.24 -3.57 8.37
CA GLY A 169 -6.36 -3.31 9.79
C GLY A 169 -5.39 -2.25 10.28
N VAL A 170 -5.89 -1.24 11.00
CA VAL A 170 -5.09 -0.18 11.64
C VAL A 170 -5.59 0.08 13.06
N LEU A 171 -4.65 0.11 14.02
CA LEU A 171 -4.97 0.43 15.40
C LEU A 171 -5.06 1.94 15.64
N THR A 172 -6.00 2.35 16.47
CA THR A 172 -5.99 3.69 17.06
C THR A 172 -4.78 3.89 17.96
N ARG A 173 -4.42 5.14 18.23
CA ARG A 173 -3.26 5.47 19.06
C ARG A 173 -3.35 4.91 20.49
N ASP A 174 -4.54 4.81 21.04
CA ASP A 174 -4.78 4.21 22.37
C ASP A 174 -4.81 2.67 22.34
N GLY A 175 -4.72 2.07 21.14
CA GLY A 175 -4.72 0.63 20.92
C GLY A 175 -6.05 -0.07 21.19
N ASN A 176 -7.14 0.67 21.45
CA ASN A 176 -8.42 0.08 21.80
C ASN A 176 -9.28 -0.31 20.61
N THR A 177 -9.14 0.39 19.50
CA THR A 177 -9.97 0.17 18.30
C THR A 177 -9.09 -0.24 17.12
N ILE A 178 -9.54 -1.22 16.35
CA ILE A 178 -8.98 -1.59 15.05
C ILE A 178 -9.99 -1.18 13.99
N TYR A 179 -9.61 -0.24 13.13
CA TYR A 179 -10.36 0.08 11.92
C TYR A 179 -9.88 -0.82 10.79
N PHE A 180 -10.79 -1.22 9.91
CA PHE A 180 -10.51 -2.02 8.71
C PHE A 180 -11.62 -1.80 7.67
N HIS A 181 -11.44 -2.33 6.47
CA HIS A 181 -12.51 -2.35 5.48
C HIS A 181 -12.92 -3.77 5.16
N ARG A 182 -14.19 -3.93 4.82
CA ARG A 182 -14.86 -5.21 4.54
C ARG A 182 -15.57 -5.15 3.21
N GLY A 183 -15.52 -6.22 2.42
CA GLY A 183 -16.28 -6.35 1.19
C GLY A 183 -15.56 -7.12 0.09
N GLU A 184 -16.27 -7.31 -1.03
CA GLU A 184 -15.76 -7.96 -2.23
C GLU A 184 -15.80 -6.96 -3.39
N GLY A 185 -14.62 -6.48 -3.80
CA GLY A 185 -14.47 -5.55 -4.93
C GLY A 185 -14.66 -4.07 -4.60
N MET A 186 -14.12 -3.23 -5.47
CA MET A 186 -13.89 -1.80 -5.25
C MET A 186 -15.11 -0.98 -4.84
N ALA A 187 -16.29 -1.29 -5.36
CA ALA A 187 -17.49 -0.51 -5.10
C ALA A 187 -18.22 -0.89 -3.80
N SER A 188 -17.88 -2.04 -3.19
CA SER A 188 -18.60 -2.60 -2.06
C SER A 188 -17.90 -2.43 -0.72
N TYR A 189 -16.69 -1.86 -0.68
CA TYR A 189 -15.97 -1.67 0.56
C TYR A 189 -16.68 -0.74 1.52
N SER A 190 -16.88 -1.22 2.75
CA SER A 190 -17.37 -0.45 3.88
C SER A 190 -16.34 -0.43 5.01
N LEU A 191 -16.34 0.67 5.75
CA LEU A 191 -15.50 0.84 6.93
C LEU A 191 -16.11 0.16 8.13
N TRP A 192 -15.29 -0.57 8.84
CA TRP A 192 -15.64 -1.27 10.06
C TRP A 192 -14.64 -0.95 11.16
N SER A 193 -15.06 -1.16 12.39
CA SER A 193 -14.16 -1.20 13.54
C SER A 193 -14.42 -2.41 14.41
N TYR A 194 -13.39 -2.78 15.14
CA TYR A 194 -13.45 -3.75 16.22
C TYR A 194 -12.96 -3.10 17.51
N ASP A 195 -13.80 -3.05 18.53
CA ASP A 195 -13.45 -2.59 19.86
C ASP A 195 -12.85 -3.75 20.68
N ARG A 196 -11.61 -3.60 21.10
CA ARG A 196 -10.84 -4.65 21.78
C ARG A 196 -11.26 -4.89 23.23
N LYS A 197 -12.01 -3.96 23.85
CA LYS A 197 -12.50 -4.08 25.21
C LYS A 197 -13.82 -4.81 25.26
N THR A 198 -14.71 -4.47 24.35
CA THR A 198 -16.07 -5.06 24.29
C THR A 198 -16.16 -6.26 23.36
N ASN A 199 -15.19 -6.45 22.47
CA ASN A 199 -15.18 -7.43 21.38
C ASN A 199 -16.32 -7.21 20.36
N LEU A 200 -16.81 -5.98 20.21
CA LEU A 200 -17.90 -5.65 19.29
C LEU A 200 -17.37 -5.08 17.98
N PHE A 201 -18.06 -5.43 16.90
CA PHE A 201 -17.86 -4.86 15.57
C PHE A 201 -18.89 -3.77 15.32
N SER A 202 -18.47 -2.70 14.65
CA SER A 202 -19.36 -1.62 14.19
C SER A 202 -19.11 -1.34 12.71
N ASN A 203 -20.20 -1.11 11.97
CA ASN A 203 -20.15 -0.69 10.57
C ASN A 203 -20.45 0.80 10.48
N TYR A 204 -19.77 1.49 9.58
CA TYR A 204 -19.93 2.93 9.37
C TYR A 204 -20.43 3.23 7.95
N SER A 205 -19.56 3.76 7.11
CA SER A 205 -19.87 4.20 5.77
C SER A 205 -19.03 3.47 4.73
N ARG A 206 -19.25 3.79 3.46
CA ARG A 206 -18.36 3.34 2.38
C ARG A 206 -16.94 3.84 2.61
N GLY A 207 -15.95 3.01 2.33
CA GLY A 207 -14.55 3.41 2.38
C GLY A 207 -13.58 2.26 2.61
N MET A 208 -12.31 2.54 2.40
CA MET A 208 -11.18 1.64 2.61
C MET A 208 -9.96 2.40 3.11
N THR A 209 -8.91 1.70 3.50
CA THR A 209 -7.63 2.28 3.94
C THR A 209 -7.79 3.37 5.00
N ALA A 210 -8.36 2.98 6.14
CA ALA A 210 -8.59 3.89 7.25
C ALA A 210 -7.28 4.49 7.78
N CYS A 211 -7.30 5.80 8.02
CA CYS A 211 -6.23 6.52 8.71
C CYS A 211 -6.82 7.22 9.93
N PRO A 212 -6.68 6.65 11.14
CA PRO A 212 -7.16 7.25 12.38
C PRO A 212 -6.50 8.61 12.66
N ILE A 213 -7.24 9.54 13.22
CA ILE A 213 -6.77 10.87 13.61
C ILE A 213 -6.39 10.82 15.10
N PRO A 214 -5.12 11.03 15.48
CA PRO A 214 -4.71 11.05 16.87
C PRO A 214 -5.48 12.08 17.70
N GLY A 215 -6.14 11.61 18.77
CA GLY A 215 -6.95 12.47 19.64
C GLY A 215 -8.39 12.71 19.16
N ASP A 216 -8.76 12.24 17.98
CA ASP A 216 -10.14 12.27 17.47
C ASP A 216 -10.62 10.83 17.18
N ASN A 217 -11.36 10.26 18.13
CA ASN A 217 -11.89 8.91 17.99
C ASN A 217 -13.19 8.86 17.15
N ASN A 218 -13.70 10.02 16.73
CA ASN A 218 -14.95 10.15 15.98
C ASN A 218 -14.72 10.34 14.47
N SER A 219 -13.51 10.66 14.06
CA SER A 219 -13.20 10.92 12.66
C SER A 219 -12.02 10.10 12.16
N ILE A 220 -12.04 9.76 10.87
CA ILE A 220 -10.91 9.17 10.16
C ILE A 220 -10.76 9.81 8.78
N TYR A 221 -9.56 9.66 8.20
CA TYR A 221 -9.40 9.75 6.75
C TYR A 221 -9.54 8.37 6.14
N CYS A 222 -10.10 8.30 4.94
CA CYS A 222 -10.25 7.05 4.19
C CYS A 222 -10.24 7.31 2.68
N ALA A 223 -10.02 6.26 1.89
CA ALA A 223 -10.22 6.32 0.45
C ALA A 223 -11.62 5.79 0.08
N ARG A 224 -12.22 6.35 -0.97
CA ARG A 224 -13.50 5.92 -1.53
C ARG A 224 -13.43 5.85 -3.04
N PHE A 225 -13.96 4.79 -3.62
CA PHE A 225 -14.11 4.70 -5.06
C PHE A 225 -15.33 5.50 -5.55
N THR A 226 -15.11 6.20 -6.65
CA THR A 226 -16.17 6.85 -7.44
C THR A 226 -16.79 5.83 -8.39
N ASP A 227 -17.91 6.22 -9.02
CA ASP A 227 -18.56 5.42 -10.07
C ASP A 227 -17.67 5.22 -11.31
N LYS A 228 -16.67 6.09 -11.50
CA LYS A 228 -15.67 5.99 -12.57
C LYS A 228 -14.51 5.06 -12.23
N LYS A 229 -14.54 4.39 -11.06
CA LYS A 229 -13.46 3.54 -10.53
C LYS A 229 -12.18 4.32 -10.22
N GLU A 230 -12.24 5.61 -10.05
CA GLU A 230 -11.23 6.46 -9.46
C GLU A 230 -11.41 6.45 -7.95
N SER A 231 -10.37 6.75 -7.18
CA SER A 231 -10.49 6.85 -5.72
C SER A 231 -10.10 8.22 -5.21
N GLU A 232 -10.81 8.67 -4.20
CA GLU A 232 -10.70 9.97 -3.56
C GLU A 232 -10.41 9.81 -2.08
N ILE A 233 -9.80 10.81 -1.44
CA ILE A 233 -9.58 10.85 0.00
C ILE A 233 -10.65 11.69 0.65
N TRP A 234 -11.29 11.11 1.66
CA TRP A 234 -12.38 11.70 2.43
C TRP A 234 -12.02 11.75 3.91
N ARG A 235 -12.50 12.76 4.61
CA ARG A 235 -12.62 12.78 6.06
C ARG A 235 -14.06 12.46 6.43
N VAL A 236 -14.24 11.50 7.34
CA VAL A 236 -15.56 11.04 7.78
C VAL A 236 -15.65 11.17 9.28
N ASN A 237 -16.67 11.87 9.78
CA ASN A 237 -16.98 11.90 11.20
C ASN A 237 -18.17 10.99 11.51
N PHE A 238 -17.95 9.95 12.27
CA PHE A 238 -18.96 8.92 12.56
C PHE A 238 -20.04 9.36 13.54
N GLN A 239 -19.75 10.37 14.38
CA GLN A 239 -20.71 10.86 15.36
C GLN A 239 -21.71 11.84 14.73
N THR A 240 -21.23 12.74 13.88
CA THR A 240 -22.06 13.77 13.26
C THR A 240 -22.59 13.36 11.88
N GLY A 241 -22.01 12.33 11.26
CA GLY A 241 -22.27 11.94 9.88
C GLY A 241 -21.71 12.93 8.83
N VAL A 242 -20.89 13.89 9.24
CA VAL A 242 -20.26 14.84 8.31
C VAL A 242 -19.17 14.13 7.51
N GLU A 243 -19.22 14.31 6.19
CA GLU A 243 -18.28 13.78 5.24
C GLU A 243 -17.70 14.91 4.39
N GLU A 244 -16.38 14.98 4.31
CA GLU A 244 -15.64 16.05 3.65
C GLU A 244 -14.68 15.45 2.61
N LEU A 245 -14.77 15.89 1.35
CA LEU A 245 -13.81 15.56 0.32
C LEU A 245 -12.52 16.34 0.54
N ILE A 246 -11.42 15.62 0.79
CA ILE A 246 -10.09 16.22 0.98
C ILE A 246 -9.32 16.27 -0.33
N LEU A 247 -9.33 15.17 -1.10
CA LEU A 247 -8.59 15.08 -2.35
C LEU A 247 -9.34 14.24 -3.37
N GLY A 248 -9.59 14.83 -4.53
CA GLY A 248 -10.14 14.16 -5.70
C GLY A 248 -9.73 14.90 -6.96
N THR A 249 -9.23 14.19 -7.96
CA THR A 249 -8.84 14.76 -9.25
C THR A 249 -9.33 13.85 -10.36
N PRO A 250 -10.11 14.36 -11.33
CA PRO A 250 -10.56 13.55 -12.46
C PRO A 250 -9.40 12.87 -13.19
N GLY A 251 -9.53 11.58 -13.49
CA GLY A 251 -8.53 10.78 -14.17
C GLY A 251 -7.41 10.27 -13.26
N LYS A 252 -7.46 10.55 -11.94
CA LYS A 252 -6.48 10.09 -10.95
C LYS A 252 -7.17 9.31 -9.84
N SER A 253 -6.41 8.43 -9.21
CA SER A 253 -6.84 7.69 -8.01
C SER A 253 -5.86 7.95 -6.88
N TYR A 254 -6.38 8.18 -5.67
CA TYR A 254 -5.59 8.38 -4.46
C TYR A 254 -6.01 7.41 -3.38
N THR A 255 -5.04 6.78 -2.74
CA THR A 255 -5.30 5.76 -1.71
C THR A 255 -4.30 5.85 -0.57
N SER A 256 -4.52 5.03 0.46
CA SER A 256 -3.58 4.83 1.57
C SER A 256 -3.18 6.13 2.27
N PRO A 257 -4.14 6.97 2.71
CA PRO A 257 -3.82 8.19 3.41
C PRO A 257 -3.04 7.90 4.69
N GLN A 258 -1.98 8.68 4.95
CA GLN A 258 -1.15 8.61 6.14
C GLN A 258 -0.98 10.02 6.71
N LEU A 259 -1.52 10.26 7.90
CA LEU A 259 -1.42 11.56 8.54
C LEU A 259 0.00 11.81 9.04
N SER A 260 0.53 13.02 8.78
CA SER A 260 1.84 13.42 9.30
C SER A 260 1.83 13.52 10.84
N PRO A 261 2.99 13.36 11.50
CA PRO A 261 3.07 13.44 12.97
C PRO A 261 2.57 14.77 13.56
N ASP A 262 2.69 15.86 12.80
CA ASP A 262 2.20 17.19 13.19
C ASP A 262 0.73 17.46 12.83
N GLY A 263 0.08 16.50 12.16
CA GLY A 263 -1.33 16.56 11.78
C GLY A 263 -1.67 17.51 10.61
N LYS A 264 -0.67 18.05 9.91
CA LYS A 264 -0.90 19.06 8.85
C LYS A 264 -0.99 18.51 7.44
N TRP A 265 -0.44 17.32 7.21
CA TRP A 265 -0.31 16.73 5.90
C TRP A 265 -0.84 15.30 5.84
N LEU A 266 -1.33 14.92 4.68
CA LEU A 266 -1.63 13.54 4.32
C LEU A 266 -0.68 13.10 3.21
N LEU A 267 0.08 12.03 3.44
CA LEU A 267 0.71 11.26 2.37
C LEU A 267 -0.33 10.36 1.73
N VAL A 268 -0.27 10.23 0.42
CA VAL A 268 -1.12 9.33 -0.36
C VAL A 268 -0.31 8.68 -1.48
N THR A 269 -0.70 7.48 -1.87
CA THR A 269 -0.28 6.88 -3.14
C THR A 269 -1.27 7.34 -4.20
N GLY A 270 -0.76 7.95 -5.27
CA GLY A 270 -1.56 8.39 -6.40
C GLY A 270 -1.25 7.60 -7.66
N SER A 271 -2.28 7.25 -8.45
CA SER A 271 -2.13 6.62 -9.75
C SER A 271 -2.78 7.46 -10.84
N SER A 272 -2.17 7.50 -12.01
CA SER A 272 -2.75 8.09 -13.20
C SER A 272 -2.65 7.09 -14.36
N LYS A 273 -3.68 7.05 -15.20
CA LYS A 273 -3.60 6.30 -16.45
C LYS A 273 -2.77 7.12 -17.42
N SER A 274 -1.67 6.56 -17.89
CA SER A 274 -0.92 7.14 -19.00
C SER A 274 -1.67 6.86 -20.32
N GLU A 275 -2.33 7.86 -20.87
CA GLU A 275 -2.99 7.76 -22.19
C GLU A 275 -2.00 7.47 -23.32
N LYS A 276 -0.74 7.89 -23.19
CA LYS A 276 0.30 7.73 -24.22
C LYS A 276 1.00 6.38 -24.21
N GLU A 277 1.05 5.69 -23.09
CA GLU A 277 1.92 4.52 -22.91
C GLU A 277 1.21 3.27 -22.38
N GLY A 278 -0.06 3.38 -21.98
CA GLY A 278 -0.85 2.26 -21.46
C GLY A 278 -0.28 1.65 -20.16
N LEU A 279 0.60 2.38 -19.47
CA LEU A 279 1.22 1.97 -18.24
C LEU A 279 0.59 2.77 -17.10
N ASP A 280 -0.09 2.08 -16.20
CA ASP A 280 -0.48 2.68 -14.92
C ASP A 280 0.81 2.82 -14.09
N ASN A 281 1.12 4.04 -13.65
CA ASN A 281 2.19 4.34 -12.71
C ASN A 281 1.61 4.84 -11.40
N THR A 282 2.28 4.53 -10.30
CA THR A 282 1.95 5.03 -8.98
C THR A 282 3.10 5.86 -8.44
N ASP A 283 2.75 7.01 -7.86
CA ASP A 283 3.69 7.95 -7.27
C ASP A 283 3.23 8.37 -5.87
N ILE A 284 4.12 8.95 -5.12
CA ILE A 284 3.85 9.49 -3.80
C ILE A 284 3.46 10.96 -3.92
N PHE A 285 2.34 11.30 -3.29
CA PHE A 285 1.84 12.67 -3.18
C PHE A 285 1.68 13.06 -1.72
N VAL A 286 1.67 14.36 -1.50
CA VAL A 286 1.30 14.97 -0.22
C VAL A 286 0.27 16.07 -0.46
N VAL A 287 -0.68 16.19 0.46
CA VAL A 287 -1.71 17.23 0.44
C VAL A 287 -1.94 17.71 1.87
N ARG A 288 -2.27 18.99 2.03
CA ARG A 288 -2.71 19.50 3.33
C ARG A 288 -4.00 18.83 3.80
N THR A 289 -4.18 18.72 5.11
CA THR A 289 -5.39 18.13 5.70
C THR A 289 -6.67 18.92 5.42
N ASP A 290 -6.55 20.16 4.94
CA ASP A 290 -7.63 21.01 4.43
C ASP A 290 -7.86 20.86 2.91
N GLY A 291 -7.17 19.95 2.24
CA GLY A 291 -7.29 19.69 0.80
C GLY A 291 -6.45 20.63 -0.08
N THR A 292 -5.73 21.59 0.50
CA THR A 292 -4.88 22.52 -0.26
C THR A 292 -3.47 21.97 -0.50
N GLN A 293 -2.70 22.61 -1.38
CA GLN A 293 -1.28 22.33 -1.62
C GLN A 293 -0.96 20.87 -1.98
N LEU A 294 -1.71 20.27 -2.90
CA LEU A 294 -1.36 18.98 -3.46
C LEU A 294 -0.01 19.04 -4.19
N THR A 295 0.94 18.23 -3.76
CA THR A 295 2.29 18.15 -4.34
C THR A 295 2.65 16.70 -4.64
N GLN A 296 3.11 16.43 -5.85
CA GLN A 296 3.73 15.15 -6.22
C GLN A 296 5.18 15.16 -5.75
N LEU A 297 5.60 14.10 -5.05
CA LEU A 297 6.93 13.99 -4.45
C LEU A 297 7.87 13.09 -5.25
N THR A 298 7.32 12.11 -5.99
CA THR A 298 8.12 11.17 -6.78
C THR A 298 7.65 11.15 -8.23
N TYR A 299 8.59 10.90 -9.15
CA TYR A 299 8.37 10.94 -10.60
C TYR A 299 9.12 9.80 -11.32
N HIS A 300 9.56 8.79 -10.58
CA HIS A 300 10.28 7.67 -11.16
C HIS A 300 9.37 6.88 -12.12
N PRO A 301 9.87 6.39 -13.29
CA PRO A 301 9.04 5.63 -14.24
C PRO A 301 8.55 4.27 -13.71
N GLY A 302 9.14 3.75 -12.65
CA GLY A 302 8.63 2.60 -11.89
C GLY A 302 7.68 3.05 -10.78
N ASN A 303 6.93 2.10 -10.24
CA ASN A 303 5.98 2.38 -9.17
C ASN A 303 6.67 2.79 -7.87
N ASP A 304 6.14 3.83 -7.25
CA ASP A 304 6.42 4.28 -5.89
C ASP A 304 5.14 4.16 -5.05
N LEU A 305 5.16 3.40 -3.96
CA LEU A 305 3.95 3.06 -3.20
C LEU A 305 4.21 2.84 -1.70
N SER A 306 3.11 2.68 -0.95
CA SER A 306 3.14 2.43 0.50
C SER A 306 3.98 3.45 1.29
N PRO A 307 3.78 4.76 1.11
CA PRO A 307 4.56 5.75 1.83
C PRO A 307 4.21 5.75 3.31
N VAL A 308 5.23 5.96 4.16
CA VAL A 308 5.06 6.15 5.61
C VAL A 308 5.96 7.27 6.11
N TRP A 309 5.46 8.05 7.05
CA TRP A 309 6.22 9.10 7.72
C TRP A 309 7.26 8.54 8.67
N SER A 310 8.43 9.19 8.76
CA SER A 310 9.25 9.07 9.96
C SER A 310 8.55 9.74 11.14
N PRO A 311 8.73 9.25 12.39
CA PRO A 311 8.05 9.82 13.56
C PRO A 311 8.35 11.30 13.82
N ASP A 312 9.48 11.80 13.35
CA ASP A 312 9.85 13.23 13.43
C ASP A 312 9.29 14.08 12.27
N GLY A 313 8.61 13.45 11.30
CA GLY A 313 8.04 14.10 10.13
C GLY A 313 9.04 14.64 9.10
N LYS A 314 10.34 14.34 9.25
CA LYS A 314 11.39 14.89 8.38
C LYS A 314 11.77 14.00 7.21
N SER A 315 11.27 12.76 7.19
CA SER A 315 11.55 11.82 6.13
C SER A 315 10.31 11.01 5.79
N ILE A 316 10.29 10.47 4.58
CA ILE A 316 9.28 9.55 4.08
C ILE A 316 9.99 8.29 3.65
N PHE A 317 9.50 7.14 4.12
CA PHE A 317 9.90 5.83 3.65
C PHE A 317 8.85 5.32 2.69
N PHE A 318 9.25 4.65 1.63
CA PHE A 318 8.33 4.14 0.61
C PHE A 318 8.94 2.97 -0.14
N VAL A 319 8.10 2.25 -0.86
CA VAL A 319 8.49 1.12 -1.70
C VAL A 319 8.67 1.60 -3.12
N SER A 320 9.81 1.28 -3.75
CA SER A 320 10.13 1.74 -5.10
C SER A 320 10.90 0.70 -5.92
N GLN A 321 10.68 0.73 -7.23
CA GLN A 321 11.46 -0.04 -8.21
C GLN A 321 12.73 0.68 -8.66
N ARG A 322 12.98 1.91 -8.21
CA ARG A 322 14.17 2.70 -8.56
C ARG A 322 15.48 1.98 -8.23
N GLY A 323 16.51 2.22 -9.00
CA GLY A 323 17.82 1.63 -8.76
C GLY A 323 17.91 0.12 -9.01
N SER A 324 16.93 -0.50 -9.67
CA SER A 324 16.90 -1.93 -9.92
C SER A 324 16.68 -2.25 -11.40
N LYS A 325 17.68 -2.83 -12.07
CA LYS A 325 17.55 -3.29 -13.46
C LYS A 325 16.46 -4.34 -13.64
N ASP A 326 16.26 -5.20 -12.65
CA ASP A 326 15.30 -6.30 -12.68
C ASP A 326 13.92 -5.91 -12.14
N ARG A 327 13.70 -4.61 -11.89
CA ARG A 327 12.43 -4.06 -11.37
C ARG A 327 12.04 -4.60 -9.99
N TYR A 328 13.01 -4.96 -9.17
CA TYR A 328 12.75 -5.35 -7.79
C TYR A 328 12.33 -4.15 -6.95
N TYR A 329 11.35 -4.36 -6.09
CA TYR A 329 10.95 -3.38 -5.11
C TYR A 329 11.91 -3.40 -3.94
N ASN A 330 12.28 -2.21 -3.49
CA ASN A 330 13.06 -1.99 -2.27
C ASN A 330 12.43 -0.88 -1.46
N VAL A 331 12.76 -0.84 -0.18
CA VAL A 331 12.40 0.29 0.67
C VAL A 331 13.43 1.39 0.48
N TRP A 332 12.91 2.58 0.21
CA TRP A 332 13.68 3.81 0.05
C TRP A 332 13.24 4.84 1.08
N ARG A 333 14.12 5.74 1.40
CA ARG A 333 13.89 6.92 2.24
C ARG A 333 14.19 8.16 1.42
N MET A 334 13.35 9.18 1.57
CA MET A 334 13.61 10.52 1.09
C MET A 334 13.45 11.55 2.21
N ASP A 335 14.17 12.66 2.12
CA ASP A 335 13.99 13.79 3.02
C ASP A 335 12.72 14.57 2.65
N PHE A 336 12.02 15.10 3.65
CA PHE A 336 10.80 15.89 3.46
C PHE A 336 11.01 17.32 3.98
N ASN A 337 10.84 18.32 3.10
CA ASN A 337 11.14 19.72 3.37
C ASN A 337 10.08 20.65 2.70
N LEU A 338 8.78 20.50 3.03
CA LEU A 338 7.71 21.41 2.58
C LEU A 338 7.24 22.34 3.70
#